data_85be014cf93f4c54998001e508a4d275
#
_entry.id   85be014cf93f4c54998001e508a4d275
#
_cell.length_a   1.000
_cell.length_b   1.000
_cell.length_c   1.000
_cell.angle_alpha   90.00
_cell.angle_beta   90.00
_cell.angle_gamma   90.00
#
_symmetry.space_group_name_H-M   'P 1'
#
loop_
_entity.id
_entity.type
_entity.pdbx_description
1 polymer ?
#
loop_
_entity_poly.entity_id
_entity_poly.type
_entity_poly.pdbx_seq_one_letter_code
_entity_poly.pdbx_strand_id
1 'polypeptide(L)'
;RYTIERDGIIATFEKMGTKVFTNACGPCIGQWDRAGADKGEKNTIVHSFNRNFSKRADGNPNTHAFVTSPEMVAALAIAGRLDFNPLTDTLINDNGEEVKLTAPYGDELPKRGFAVEDNGFQAPAADGSGVQILVSETSDRLQLLAPFDAWDGKNIIGAKLLIKAFGKCTTDHISMAGPWLRF
;
A
#
# COMPACT_ATOMS: atom_id res chain seq x y z
N ARG A 1 -6.55 8.45 8.28
CA ARG A 1 -6.92 9.56 7.41
C ARG A 1 -7.63 10.65 8.21
N TYR A 2 -8.75 10.39 8.86
CA TYR A 2 -9.57 11.38 9.59
C TYR A 2 -8.78 12.21 10.59
N THR A 3 -7.84 11.60 11.29
CA THR A 3 -6.97 12.30 12.25
C THR A 3 -6.12 13.38 11.57
N ILE A 4 -5.42 13.03 10.49
CA ILE A 4 -4.56 13.98 9.77
C ILE A 4 -5.36 15.04 9.00
N GLU A 5 -6.58 14.72 8.61
CA GLU A 5 -7.53 15.67 7.99
C GLU A 5 -8.02 16.68 9.02
N ARG A 6 -8.51 16.19 10.17
CA ARG A 6 -8.93 17.03 11.32
C ARG A 6 -7.81 17.97 11.79
N ASP A 7 -6.57 17.50 11.79
CA ASP A 7 -5.42 18.24 12.29
C ASP A 7 -4.74 19.10 11.20
N GLY A 8 -5.32 19.18 10.00
CA GLY A 8 -4.86 20.04 8.92
C GLY A 8 -3.58 19.56 8.20
N ILE A 9 -3.11 18.35 8.51
CA ILE A 9 -1.86 17.80 7.95
C ILE A 9 -2.02 17.48 6.45
N ILE A 10 -3.22 17.07 6.01
CA ILE A 10 -3.49 16.81 4.58
C ILE A 10 -3.29 18.10 3.77
N ALA A 11 -3.81 19.22 4.23
CA ALA A 11 -3.63 20.50 3.53
C ALA A 11 -2.15 20.89 3.40
N THR A 12 -1.32 20.55 4.39
CA THR A 12 0.15 20.76 4.30
C THR A 12 0.76 19.92 3.19
N PHE A 13 0.40 18.64 3.09
CA PHE A 13 0.88 17.76 2.02
C PHE A 13 0.44 18.24 0.63
N GLU A 14 -0.82 18.64 0.49
CA GLU A 14 -1.36 19.17 -0.77
C GLU A 14 -0.64 20.45 -1.21
N LYS A 15 -0.37 21.37 -0.28
CA LYS A 15 0.41 22.57 -0.53
C LYS A 15 1.83 22.27 -1.03
N MET A 16 2.42 21.19 -0.58
CA MET A 16 3.72 20.70 -1.05
C MET A 16 3.66 19.97 -2.40
N GLY A 17 2.49 19.85 -3.03
CA GLY A 17 2.30 19.09 -4.26
C GLY A 17 2.31 17.57 -4.07
N THR A 18 2.15 17.10 -2.84
CA THR A 18 2.17 15.67 -2.51
C THR A 18 0.83 15.04 -2.80
N LYS A 19 0.84 13.85 -3.40
CA LYS A 19 -0.36 13.07 -3.62
C LYS A 19 -0.64 12.15 -2.42
N VAL A 20 -1.79 12.33 -1.78
CA VAL A 20 -2.24 11.51 -0.66
C VAL A 20 -3.10 10.36 -1.15
N PHE A 21 -2.64 9.12 -0.95
CA PHE A 21 -3.39 7.91 -1.28
C PHE A 21 -4.26 7.44 -0.11
N THR A 22 -5.27 6.63 -0.42
CA THR A 22 -6.02 5.88 0.58
C THR A 22 -5.17 4.78 1.19
N ASN A 23 -5.48 4.38 2.43
CA ASN A 23 -4.82 3.25 3.09
C ASN A 23 -5.28 1.94 2.46
N ALA A 24 -4.57 1.48 1.45
CA ALA A 24 -4.86 0.24 0.74
C ALA A 24 -3.57 -0.36 0.17
N CYS A 25 -3.64 -1.60 -0.28
CA CYS A 25 -2.56 -2.19 -1.07
C CYS A 25 -2.38 -1.40 -2.38
N GLY A 26 -1.14 -1.12 -2.74
CA GLY A 26 -0.83 -0.31 -3.91
C GLY A 26 0.67 -0.24 -4.14
N PRO A 27 1.32 0.90 -3.93
CA PRO A 27 2.76 1.06 -4.19
C PRO A 27 3.65 0.04 -3.46
N CYS A 28 3.27 -0.37 -2.25
CA CYS A 28 4.05 -1.33 -1.45
C CYS A 28 4.08 -2.76 -2.02
N ILE A 29 3.23 -3.09 -2.98
CA ILE A 29 3.17 -4.42 -3.63
C ILE A 29 3.28 -4.38 -5.15
N GLY A 30 3.72 -3.27 -5.71
CA GLY A 30 3.95 -3.14 -7.16
C GLY A 30 2.70 -2.77 -7.98
N GLN A 31 1.65 -2.27 -7.33
CA GLN A 31 0.40 -1.86 -7.98
C GLN A 31 0.29 -0.34 -8.14
N TRP A 32 1.41 0.35 -8.22
CA TRP A 32 1.43 1.77 -8.45
C TRP A 32 1.60 2.08 -9.93
N ASP A 33 0.57 2.66 -10.53
CA ASP A 33 0.70 3.28 -11.84
C ASP A 33 1.31 4.67 -11.67
N ARG A 34 2.58 4.79 -12.03
CA ARG A 34 3.29 6.07 -12.13
C ARG A 34 3.03 6.64 -13.53
N ALA A 35 1.96 7.42 -13.64
CA ALA A 35 1.62 8.10 -14.89
C ALA A 35 2.85 8.82 -15.48
N GLY A 36 3.16 8.55 -16.74
CA GLY A 36 4.28 9.16 -17.45
C GLY A 36 5.66 8.53 -17.21
N ALA A 37 5.79 7.49 -16.41
CA ALA A 37 7.04 6.77 -16.27
C ALA A 37 7.23 5.78 -17.43
N ASP A 38 8.32 5.94 -18.21
CA ASP A 38 8.70 4.98 -19.24
C ASP A 38 9.26 3.71 -18.58
N LYS A 39 8.72 2.55 -18.95
CA LYS A 39 9.19 1.25 -18.44
C LYS A 39 10.63 0.90 -18.89
N GLY A 40 11.14 1.54 -19.94
CA GLY A 40 12.51 1.41 -20.42
C GLY A 40 13.52 2.26 -19.63
N GLU A 41 13.04 3.30 -18.93
CA GLU A 41 13.90 4.27 -18.26
C GLU A 41 14.36 3.77 -16.90
N LYS A 42 15.66 3.88 -16.63
CA LYS A 42 16.23 3.66 -15.30
C LYS A 42 15.89 4.86 -14.42
N ASN A 43 15.27 4.58 -13.28
CA ASN A 43 14.90 5.62 -12.31
C ASN A 43 15.06 5.12 -10.87
N THR A 44 14.93 6.01 -9.92
CA THR A 44 15.10 5.71 -8.50
C THR A 44 13.86 6.13 -7.72
N ILE A 45 13.45 5.26 -6.79
CA ILE A 45 12.45 5.55 -5.77
C ILE A 45 13.10 5.40 -4.40
N VAL A 46 12.87 6.35 -3.50
CA VAL A 46 13.16 6.22 -2.07
C VAL A 46 11.84 6.13 -1.33
N HIS A 47 11.69 5.14 -0.48
CA HIS A 47 10.45 4.89 0.24
C HIS A 47 10.68 4.24 1.61
N SER A 48 9.67 4.25 2.46
CA SER A 48 9.67 3.63 3.79
C SER A 48 8.86 2.32 3.85
N PHE A 49 8.60 1.70 2.70
CA PHE A 49 7.92 0.41 2.64
C PHE A 49 8.84 -0.73 3.11
N ASN A 50 8.28 -1.92 3.23
CA ASN A 50 8.97 -3.05 3.83
C ASN A 50 9.89 -3.84 2.89
N ARG A 51 9.89 -3.56 1.58
CA ARG A 51 10.65 -4.32 0.57
C ARG A 51 11.03 -3.46 -0.62
N ASN A 52 12.19 -3.79 -1.23
CA ASN A 52 12.78 -3.03 -2.34
C ASN A 52 13.29 -3.89 -3.51
N PHE A 53 12.83 -5.12 -3.66
CA PHE A 53 13.24 -5.93 -4.81
C PHE A 53 12.59 -5.40 -6.11
N SER A 54 13.16 -5.80 -7.23
CA SER A 54 12.71 -5.38 -8.57
C SER A 54 11.20 -5.52 -8.76
N LYS A 55 10.58 -4.53 -9.38
CA LYS A 55 9.13 -4.41 -9.62
C LYS A 55 8.26 -4.21 -8.37
N ARG A 56 8.84 -4.13 -7.16
CA ARG A 56 8.05 -4.13 -5.93
C ARG A 56 7.22 -2.86 -5.74
N ALA A 57 7.65 -1.72 -6.23
CA ALA A 57 6.95 -0.45 -6.04
C ALA A 57 5.92 -0.17 -7.16
N ASP A 58 6.36 -0.11 -8.41
CA ASP A 58 5.59 0.35 -9.57
C ASP A 58 5.50 -0.68 -10.71
N GLY A 59 5.91 -1.91 -10.47
CA GLY A 59 5.93 -2.97 -11.48
C GLY A 59 7.02 -2.83 -12.54
N ASN A 60 7.81 -1.73 -12.54
CA ASN A 60 8.88 -1.49 -13.50
C ASN A 60 10.19 -2.16 -13.05
N PRO A 61 10.81 -3.05 -13.86
CA PRO A 61 12.07 -3.70 -13.49
C PRO A 61 13.27 -2.74 -13.44
N ASN A 62 13.17 -1.59 -14.08
CA ASN A 62 14.22 -0.57 -14.16
C ASN A 62 14.13 0.49 -13.06
N THR A 63 13.14 0.39 -12.16
CA THR A 63 13.04 1.24 -10.99
C THR A 63 13.90 0.68 -9.86
N HIS A 64 14.95 1.43 -9.49
CA HIS A 64 15.79 1.11 -8.34
C HIS A 64 15.13 1.66 -7.07
N ALA A 65 14.71 0.76 -6.18
CA ALA A 65 14.01 1.11 -4.96
C ALA A 65 14.94 1.03 -3.74
N PHE A 66 14.99 2.10 -2.97
CA PHE A 66 15.76 2.20 -1.73
C PHE A 66 14.83 2.37 -0.54
N VAL A 67 15.04 1.56 0.49
CA VAL A 67 14.26 1.60 1.74
C VAL A 67 15.02 2.43 2.77
N THR A 68 14.32 3.38 3.36
CA THR A 68 14.84 4.17 4.48
C THR A 68 13.70 4.53 5.45
N SER A 69 13.98 5.30 6.49
CA SER A 69 12.92 5.73 7.42
C SER A 69 11.98 6.77 6.79
N PRO A 70 10.73 6.91 7.29
CA PRO A 70 9.80 7.94 6.81
C PRO A 70 10.38 9.35 6.88
N GLU A 71 11.14 9.65 7.92
CA GLU A 71 11.78 10.97 8.13
C GLU A 71 12.82 11.26 7.03
N MET A 72 13.61 10.25 6.67
CA MET A 72 14.57 10.38 5.57
C MET A 72 13.88 10.52 4.23
N VAL A 73 12.78 9.78 4.00
CA VAL A 73 11.98 9.95 2.78
C VAL A 73 11.47 11.38 2.67
N ALA A 74 10.93 11.93 3.76
CA ALA A 74 10.46 13.31 3.81
C ALA A 74 11.58 14.32 3.55
N ALA A 75 12.74 14.15 4.21
CA ALA A 75 13.89 15.04 4.05
C ALA A 75 14.41 15.04 2.60
N LEU A 76 14.56 13.87 1.99
CA LEU A 76 15.00 13.75 0.60
C LEU A 76 13.96 14.29 -0.40
N ALA A 77 12.67 14.12 -0.11
CA ALA A 77 11.59 14.69 -0.93
C ALA A 77 11.59 16.23 -0.90
N ILE A 78 11.81 16.83 0.27
CA ILE A 78 11.91 18.28 0.42
C ILE A 78 13.18 18.81 -0.26
N ALA A 79 14.31 18.10 -0.11
CA ALA A 79 15.59 18.50 -0.71
C ALA A 79 15.62 18.32 -2.24
N GLY A 80 14.81 17.40 -2.80
CA GLY A 80 14.80 17.07 -4.22
C GLY A 80 16.07 16.38 -4.74
N ARG A 81 16.93 15.88 -3.85
CA ARG A 81 18.22 15.24 -4.17
C ARG A 81 18.55 14.12 -3.20
N LEU A 82 19.27 13.10 -3.64
CA LEU A 82 19.59 11.90 -2.85
C LEU A 82 20.85 12.02 -2.00
N ASP A 83 21.70 13.00 -2.24
CA ASP A 83 22.94 13.26 -1.51
C ASP A 83 22.77 14.23 -0.33
N PHE A 84 21.53 14.58 0.02
CA PHE A 84 21.20 15.44 1.14
C PHE A 84 21.28 14.69 2.48
N ASN A 85 22.05 15.25 3.42
CA ASN A 85 22.13 14.76 4.77
C ASN A 85 21.41 15.71 5.74
N PRO A 86 20.21 15.39 6.25
CA PRO A 86 19.44 16.29 7.09
C PRO A 86 20.09 16.61 8.45
N LEU A 87 21.10 15.84 8.86
CA LEU A 87 21.82 16.09 10.09
C LEU A 87 22.86 17.22 9.95
N THR A 88 23.42 17.39 8.76
CA THR A 88 24.52 18.35 8.50
C THR A 88 24.14 19.45 7.55
N ASP A 89 23.32 19.16 6.56
CA ASP A 89 23.02 20.05 5.46
C ASP A 89 21.86 20.99 5.80
N THR A 90 21.79 22.09 5.08
CA THR A 90 20.75 23.10 5.13
C THR A 90 20.07 23.22 3.78
N LEU A 91 18.89 23.82 3.76
CA LEU A 91 18.09 24.13 2.59
C LEU A 91 17.89 25.65 2.53
N ILE A 92 17.62 26.16 1.35
CA ILE A 92 17.22 27.55 1.17
C ILE A 92 15.70 27.59 0.99
N ASN A 93 15.02 28.37 1.82
CA ASN A 93 13.59 28.60 1.70
C ASN A 93 13.24 29.62 0.60
N ASP A 94 11.95 29.82 0.34
CA ASP A 94 11.45 30.74 -0.67
C ASP A 94 11.85 32.21 -0.42
N ASN A 95 12.21 32.57 0.81
CA ASN A 95 12.70 33.91 1.17
C ASN A 95 14.22 34.07 0.98
N GLY A 96 14.92 32.99 0.57
CA GLY A 96 16.37 32.99 0.44
C GLY A 96 17.14 32.76 1.75
N GLU A 97 16.44 32.34 2.80
CA GLU A 97 17.03 32.05 4.10
C GLU A 97 17.50 30.61 4.22
N GLU A 98 18.62 30.41 4.92
CA GLU A 98 19.13 29.10 5.22
C GLU A 98 18.33 28.43 6.34
N VAL A 99 17.78 27.24 6.08
CA VAL A 99 16.92 26.49 7.00
C VAL A 99 17.49 25.09 7.23
N LYS A 100 17.52 24.66 8.46
CA LYS A 100 17.86 23.28 8.84
C LYS A 100 16.60 22.51 9.23
N LEU A 101 16.45 21.29 8.71
CA LEU A 101 15.35 20.42 9.10
C LEU A 101 15.55 19.97 10.55
N THR A 102 14.48 20.07 11.34
CA THR A 102 14.47 19.57 12.71
C THR A 102 14.13 18.08 12.73
N ALA A 103 14.90 17.30 13.48
CA ALA A 103 14.62 15.88 13.65
C ALA A 103 13.27 15.68 14.38
N PRO A 104 12.36 14.84 13.85
CA PRO A 104 11.09 14.57 14.51
C PRO A 104 11.27 13.67 15.74
N TYR A 105 10.34 13.76 16.67
CA TYR A 105 10.19 12.81 17.79
C TYR A 105 9.30 11.67 17.34
N GLY A 106 9.79 10.42 17.37
CA GLY A 106 9.15 9.26 16.75
C GLY A 106 7.98 8.65 17.52
N ASP A 107 7.72 9.07 18.74
CA ASP A 107 6.73 8.50 19.66
C ASP A 107 5.55 9.45 20.00
N GLU A 108 5.46 10.57 19.31
CA GLU A 108 4.36 11.51 19.51
C GLU A 108 3.03 10.98 18.96
N LEU A 109 2.05 10.89 19.84
CA LEU A 109 0.66 10.62 19.46
C LEU A 109 -0.08 11.93 19.14
N PRO A 110 -1.15 11.89 18.33
CA PRO A 110 -1.97 13.07 18.09
C PRO A 110 -2.48 13.67 19.40
N LYS A 111 -2.21 14.97 19.66
CA LYS A 111 -2.56 15.66 20.92
C LYS A 111 -4.04 15.55 21.29
N ARG A 112 -4.93 15.45 20.29
CA ARG A 112 -6.38 15.30 20.47
C ARG A 112 -6.85 13.84 20.30
N GLY A 113 -5.96 12.87 20.41
CA GLY A 113 -6.23 11.46 20.11
C GLY A 113 -6.56 11.22 18.64
N PHE A 114 -6.90 9.98 18.32
CA PHE A 114 -7.29 9.61 16.95
C PHE A 114 -8.75 10.04 16.69
N ALA A 115 -9.00 10.57 15.50
CA ALA A 115 -10.37 10.79 15.03
C ALA A 115 -10.90 9.47 14.47
N VAL A 116 -12.11 9.12 14.89
CA VAL A 116 -12.86 7.96 14.41
C VAL A 116 -14.16 8.48 13.82
N GLU A 117 -14.33 8.32 12.52
CA GLU A 117 -15.62 8.55 11.86
C GLU A 117 -16.02 7.24 11.21
N ASP A 118 -17.14 6.69 11.63
CA ASP A 118 -17.69 5.46 11.07
C ASP A 118 -18.74 5.79 10.01
N ASN A 119 -18.29 6.30 8.89
CA ASN A 119 -19.14 6.55 7.72
C ASN A 119 -18.69 5.74 6.49
N GLY A 120 -17.78 4.80 6.69
CA GLY A 120 -17.27 3.91 5.63
C GLY A 120 -18.12 2.66 5.40
N PHE A 121 -19.03 2.33 6.32
CA PHE A 121 -19.90 1.18 6.19
C PHE A 121 -21.02 1.48 5.19
N GLN A 122 -21.09 0.68 4.13
CA GLN A 122 -22.22 0.63 3.22
C GLN A 122 -23.00 -0.65 3.47
N ALA A 123 -24.21 -0.49 4.00
CA ALA A 123 -25.08 -1.65 4.20
C ALA A 123 -25.39 -2.32 2.85
N PRO A 124 -25.38 -3.65 2.77
CA PRO A 124 -25.86 -4.35 1.59
C PRO A 124 -27.35 -4.06 1.38
N ALA A 125 -27.84 -4.23 0.16
CA ALA A 125 -29.27 -4.17 -0.10
C ALA A 125 -30.00 -5.19 0.79
N ALA A 126 -31.17 -4.80 1.32
CA ALA A 126 -31.98 -5.69 2.14
C ALA A 126 -32.46 -6.94 1.36
N ASP A 127 -32.65 -6.79 0.05
CA ASP A 127 -32.93 -7.87 -0.87
C ASP A 127 -31.91 -7.86 -2.01
N GLY A 128 -31.08 -8.88 -2.09
CA GLY A 128 -30.08 -9.09 -3.14
C GLY A 128 -30.53 -10.05 -4.24
N SER A 129 -31.75 -10.51 -4.23
CA SER A 129 -32.24 -11.55 -5.17
C SER A 129 -32.21 -11.11 -6.65
N GLY A 130 -32.27 -9.80 -6.91
CA GLY A 130 -32.15 -9.21 -8.24
C GLY A 130 -30.72 -8.97 -8.72
N VAL A 131 -29.71 -9.22 -7.88
CA VAL A 131 -28.31 -8.99 -8.24
C VAL A 131 -27.79 -10.15 -9.08
N GLN A 132 -27.34 -9.84 -10.28
CA GLN A 132 -26.67 -10.81 -11.15
C GLN A 132 -25.16 -10.61 -11.12
N ILE A 133 -24.42 -11.69 -10.92
CA ILE A 133 -22.97 -11.70 -11.04
C ILE A 133 -22.64 -11.96 -12.52
N LEU A 134 -22.07 -10.95 -13.16
CA LEU A 134 -21.68 -11.03 -14.56
C LEU A 134 -20.19 -11.33 -14.66
N VAL A 135 -19.86 -12.44 -15.29
CA VAL A 135 -18.49 -12.82 -15.64
C VAL A 135 -18.42 -12.94 -17.15
N SER A 136 -17.41 -12.30 -17.77
CA SER A 136 -17.20 -12.41 -19.21
C SER A 136 -16.93 -13.86 -19.61
N GLU A 137 -17.55 -14.32 -20.68
CA GLU A 137 -17.32 -15.67 -21.24
C GLU A 137 -15.87 -15.89 -21.69
N THR A 138 -15.16 -14.79 -21.97
CA THR A 138 -13.74 -14.81 -22.38
C THR A 138 -12.78 -14.57 -21.21
N SER A 139 -13.28 -14.51 -19.98
CA SER A 139 -12.42 -14.34 -18.82
C SER A 139 -11.55 -15.58 -18.59
N ASP A 140 -10.24 -15.34 -18.43
CA ASP A 140 -9.28 -16.38 -18.03
C ASP A 140 -8.92 -16.30 -16.53
N ARG A 141 -9.59 -15.39 -15.79
CA ARG A 141 -9.33 -15.10 -14.38
C ARG A 141 -10.52 -15.31 -13.46
N LEU A 142 -11.71 -15.18 -13.97
CA LEU A 142 -12.97 -15.25 -13.22
C LEU A 142 -13.89 -16.30 -13.81
N GLN A 143 -14.57 -17.02 -12.94
CA GLN A 143 -15.62 -17.97 -13.31
C GLN A 143 -16.76 -17.89 -12.31
N LEU A 144 -17.95 -18.25 -12.74
CA LEU A 144 -19.08 -18.50 -11.84
C LEU A 144 -18.90 -19.88 -11.22
N LEU A 145 -18.75 -19.91 -9.91
CA LEU A 145 -18.67 -21.16 -9.15
C LEU A 145 -20.07 -21.67 -8.84
N ALA A 146 -20.23 -22.99 -8.89
CA ALA A 146 -21.39 -23.61 -8.29
C ALA A 146 -21.38 -23.34 -6.78
N PRO A 147 -22.55 -23.12 -6.15
CA PRO A 147 -22.62 -22.97 -4.70
C PRO A 147 -22.01 -24.18 -4.00
N PHE A 148 -21.20 -23.93 -2.97
CA PHE A 148 -20.72 -24.99 -2.10
C PHE A 148 -21.84 -25.50 -1.22
N ASP A 149 -21.81 -26.78 -0.89
CA ASP A 149 -22.75 -27.36 0.06
C ASP A 149 -22.62 -26.66 1.42
N ALA A 150 -23.75 -26.39 2.06
CA ALA A 150 -23.76 -25.87 3.42
C ALA A 150 -23.18 -26.92 4.38
N TRP A 151 -22.44 -26.43 5.40
CA TRP A 151 -21.98 -27.33 6.44
C TRP A 151 -23.15 -28.00 7.15
N ASP A 152 -23.13 -29.32 7.25
CA ASP A 152 -24.17 -30.13 7.83
C ASP A 152 -24.16 -30.19 9.38
N GLY A 153 -23.32 -29.41 10.03
CA GLY A 153 -23.16 -29.38 11.48
C GLY A 153 -22.29 -30.50 12.04
N LYS A 154 -21.71 -31.36 11.21
CA LYS A 154 -20.91 -32.49 11.63
C LYS A 154 -19.41 -32.25 11.39
N ASN A 155 -18.60 -32.84 12.23
CA ASN A 155 -17.14 -32.82 12.04
C ASN A 155 -16.76 -33.65 10.80
N ILE A 156 -15.78 -33.16 10.06
CA ILE A 156 -15.17 -33.90 8.95
C ILE A 156 -14.34 -35.03 9.52
N ILE A 157 -14.72 -36.27 9.24
CA ILE A 157 -14.05 -37.48 9.73
C ILE A 157 -13.32 -38.16 8.57
N GLY A 158 -12.09 -38.63 8.82
CA GLY A 158 -11.33 -39.39 7.84
C GLY A 158 -10.71 -38.58 6.70
N ALA A 159 -10.70 -37.25 6.81
CA ALA A 159 -9.99 -36.39 5.85
C ALA A 159 -8.48 -36.72 5.82
N LYS A 160 -7.92 -36.81 4.61
CA LYS A 160 -6.49 -37.07 4.42
C LYS A 160 -5.70 -35.78 4.54
N LEU A 161 -4.57 -35.88 5.25
CA LEU A 161 -3.63 -34.76 5.37
C LEU A 161 -2.85 -34.60 4.05
N LEU A 162 -3.00 -33.47 3.37
CA LEU A 162 -2.25 -33.16 2.16
C LEU A 162 -0.90 -32.56 2.43
N ILE A 163 -0.81 -31.63 3.38
CA ILE A 163 0.40 -30.88 3.70
C ILE A 163 0.50 -30.72 5.22
N LYS A 164 1.70 -30.91 5.76
CA LYS A 164 2.03 -30.61 7.16
C LYS A 164 3.26 -29.70 7.17
N ALA A 165 3.09 -28.46 7.63
CA ALA A 165 4.18 -27.50 7.76
C ALA A 165 4.71 -27.49 9.20
N PHE A 166 6.04 -27.37 9.35
CA PHE A 166 6.69 -27.15 10.62
C PHE A 166 7.15 -25.69 10.71
N GLY A 167 6.84 -25.00 11.79
CA GLY A 167 7.14 -23.61 12.00
C GLY A 167 6.10 -22.68 11.31
N LYS A 168 6.55 -21.48 10.93
CA LYS A 168 5.68 -20.45 10.33
C LYS A 168 5.24 -20.84 8.92
N CYS A 169 3.95 -20.89 8.71
CA CYS A 169 3.32 -21.04 7.39
C CYS A 169 2.40 -19.86 7.12
N THR A 170 2.47 -19.30 5.91
CA THR A 170 1.60 -18.22 5.45
C THR A 170 0.79 -18.69 4.25
N THR A 171 -0.22 -17.91 3.86
CA THR A 171 -1.02 -18.16 2.66
C THR A 171 -0.16 -18.30 1.41
N ASP A 172 0.91 -17.50 1.29
CA ASP A 172 1.84 -17.56 0.15
C ASP A 172 2.58 -18.90 0.03
N HIS A 173 2.72 -19.66 1.10
CA HIS A 173 3.31 -21.00 1.05
C HIS A 173 2.34 -22.05 0.49
N ILE A 174 1.05 -21.76 0.53
CA ILE A 174 -0.01 -22.66 0.07
C ILE A 174 -0.53 -22.25 -1.30
N SER A 175 -0.85 -20.96 -1.45
CA SER A 175 -1.40 -20.38 -2.67
C SER A 175 -0.91 -18.94 -2.83
N MET A 176 0.20 -18.79 -3.50
CA MET A 176 0.82 -17.48 -3.75
C MET A 176 0.14 -16.77 -4.93
N ALA A 177 0.01 -15.45 -4.86
CA ALA A 177 -0.46 -14.64 -5.97
C ALA A 177 0.56 -14.64 -7.13
N GLY A 178 0.07 -14.64 -8.35
CA GLY A 178 0.95 -14.56 -9.51
C GLY A 178 0.22 -14.75 -10.85
N PRO A 179 0.93 -14.57 -11.98
CA PRO A 179 0.34 -14.67 -13.32
C PRO A 179 -0.09 -16.09 -13.70
N TRP A 180 0.32 -17.09 -12.95
CA TRP A 180 -0.10 -18.49 -13.10
C TRP A 180 -1.48 -18.77 -12.53
N LEU A 181 -2.03 -17.86 -11.69
CA LEU A 181 -3.38 -18.02 -11.18
C LEU A 181 -4.38 -17.84 -12.32
N ARG A 182 -4.96 -18.94 -12.69
CA ARG A 182 -6.17 -19.04 -13.48
C ARG A 182 -7.18 -19.81 -12.66
N PHE A 183 -8.46 -19.60 -12.90
CA PHE A 183 -9.51 -20.28 -12.13
C PHE A 183 -9.32 -21.77 -12.03
#